data_959ee5da5a55ee25eff98a5d5d736d97
#
_entry.id   959ee5da5a55ee25eff98a5d5d736d97
#
_cell.length_a   1.000
_cell.length_b   1.000
_cell.length_c   1.000
_cell.angle_alpha   90.00
_cell.angle_beta   90.00
_cell.angle_gamma   90.00
#
_symmetry.space_group_name_H-M   'P 1'
#
loop_
_entity.id
_entity.type
_entity.pdbx_description
1 polymer ?
#
loop_
_entity_poly.entity_id
_entity_poly.type
_entity_poly.pdbx_seq_one_letter_code
_entity_poly.pdbx_strand_id
1 'polypeptide(L)'
;MQPTDEPRSEPAWIDYAEFGERFVKHAVTAARIESAISSMAGRGLTIGPVSIGPAGLAGFVAEGKVGAPRVLRSGPKVTFEVTVPVSLTLKVLLGGRKLRLEARVEIDLTLHARTAEPVLIVIDIPPITQRDISFVLRAQAVDSAWEWLLDPIAGVVQREVASRVNAMLADPQTRRNLVFDIEAMVGGTASAHRDSAEFDWICYDEFGHRFFSHIVTRQRVFDVVERLAGRPIEVGPLRTGPRGAATVTVHGAVRVPKLADRSAEPVAFDLTLPVSLDITVDVLKANRYRADVEVPLVLTARAADPLLVVIDVPPPDPAGVRMEFTAQGARAATLGALAGIKKQIVAQVVAVISKELANPSMRTIDVAARIDGIA
;
A
#
# COMPACT_ATOMS: atom_id res chain seq x y z
N MET A 1 26.29 -23.61 -20.51
CA MET A 1 25.28 -23.83 -19.44
C MET A 1 24.18 -22.86 -19.76
N GLN A 2 23.12 -23.31 -20.48
CA GLN A 2 21.96 -22.49 -20.85
C GLN A 2 21.12 -22.28 -19.58
N PRO A 3 20.62 -21.07 -19.33
CA PRO A 3 19.66 -20.85 -18.25
C PRO A 3 18.38 -21.61 -18.63
N THR A 4 17.98 -22.52 -17.79
CA THR A 4 16.70 -23.22 -17.84
C THR A 4 15.58 -22.18 -17.72
N ASP A 5 14.83 -22.03 -18.79
CA ASP A 5 13.60 -21.23 -18.84
C ASP A 5 12.55 -21.99 -17.98
N GLU A 6 12.50 -21.68 -16.69
CA GLU A 6 11.42 -22.19 -15.84
C GLU A 6 10.09 -21.65 -16.38
N PRO A 7 9.06 -22.50 -16.54
CA PRO A 7 7.74 -22.06 -16.98
C PRO A 7 7.24 -21.05 -15.93
N ARG A 8 7.12 -19.78 -16.35
CA ARG A 8 6.58 -18.71 -15.53
C ARG A 8 5.17 -19.09 -15.15
N SER A 9 4.95 -19.48 -13.90
CA SER A 9 3.62 -19.71 -13.37
C SER A 9 2.80 -18.43 -13.54
N GLU A 10 1.60 -18.55 -14.09
CA GLU A 10 0.66 -17.42 -14.12
C GLU A 10 0.46 -16.89 -12.71
N PRO A 11 0.32 -15.57 -12.53
CA PRO A 11 0.05 -15.01 -11.22
C PRO A 11 -1.21 -15.63 -10.62
N ALA A 12 -1.16 -16.01 -9.36
CA ALA A 12 -2.35 -16.45 -8.64
C ALA A 12 -3.27 -15.25 -8.41
N TRP A 13 -4.28 -15.11 -9.26
CA TRP A 13 -5.21 -13.99 -9.20
C TRP A 13 -6.07 -14.04 -7.94
N ILE A 14 -6.26 -12.89 -7.31
CA ILE A 14 -7.20 -12.66 -6.20
C ILE A 14 -8.13 -11.51 -6.57
N ASP A 15 -9.27 -11.39 -5.91
CA ASP A 15 -10.14 -10.24 -6.11
C ASP A 15 -9.68 -9.02 -5.26
N TYR A 16 -10.31 -7.88 -5.46
CA TYR A 16 -9.96 -6.65 -4.75
C TYR A 16 -10.32 -6.72 -3.26
N ALA A 17 -11.40 -7.43 -2.92
CA ALA A 17 -11.83 -7.63 -1.54
C ALA A 17 -10.77 -8.43 -0.76
N GLU A 18 -10.35 -9.56 -1.32
CA GLU A 18 -9.30 -10.40 -0.74
C GLU A 18 -7.96 -9.65 -0.65
N PHE A 19 -7.64 -8.85 -1.67
CA PHE A 19 -6.45 -7.99 -1.63
C PHE A 19 -6.52 -7.02 -0.46
N GLY A 20 -7.66 -6.35 -0.24
CA GLY A 20 -7.85 -5.42 0.88
C GLY A 20 -7.63 -6.07 2.23
N GLU A 21 -8.19 -7.27 2.45
CA GLU A 21 -7.96 -8.03 3.67
C GLU A 21 -6.48 -8.40 3.90
N ARG A 22 -5.82 -8.89 2.85
CA ARG A 22 -4.42 -9.27 2.90
C ARG A 22 -3.52 -8.06 3.12
N PHE A 23 -3.86 -6.92 2.50
CA PHE A 23 -3.14 -5.66 2.65
C PHE A 23 -3.12 -5.23 4.12
N VAL A 24 -4.28 -5.13 4.77
CA VAL A 24 -4.35 -4.70 6.17
C VAL A 24 -3.64 -5.69 7.10
N LYS A 25 -3.77 -7.00 6.86
CA LYS A 25 -3.07 -8.04 7.61
C LYS A 25 -1.55 -7.95 7.49
N HIS A 26 -1.03 -7.56 6.33
CA HIS A 26 0.39 -7.39 6.07
C HIS A 26 0.92 -6.05 6.59
N ALA A 27 0.17 -4.97 6.37
CA ALA A 27 0.57 -3.63 6.78
C ALA A 27 0.60 -3.46 8.31
N VAL A 28 -0.33 -4.10 9.04
CA VAL A 28 -0.43 -3.97 10.49
C VAL A 28 -0.07 -5.30 11.16
N THR A 29 1.14 -5.39 11.68
CA THR A 29 1.67 -6.57 12.37
C THR A 29 1.99 -6.27 13.84
N ALA A 30 1.99 -7.31 14.69
CA ALA A 30 2.36 -7.18 16.09
C ALA A 30 3.76 -6.56 16.25
N ALA A 31 4.72 -6.99 15.42
CA ALA A 31 6.10 -6.49 15.48
C ALA A 31 6.20 -4.98 15.17
N ARG A 32 5.43 -4.47 14.19
CA ARG A 32 5.40 -3.04 13.85
C ARG A 32 4.75 -2.22 14.96
N ILE A 33 3.66 -2.72 15.55
CA ILE A 33 3.01 -2.07 16.71
C ILE A 33 3.97 -2.04 17.88
N GLU A 34 4.61 -3.16 18.20
CA GLU A 34 5.59 -3.27 19.28
C GLU A 34 6.75 -2.28 19.09
N SER A 35 7.31 -2.20 17.88
CA SER A 35 8.37 -1.24 17.53
C SER A 35 7.91 0.20 17.75
N ALA A 36 6.71 0.56 17.30
CA ALA A 36 6.16 1.91 17.46
C ALA A 36 5.97 2.29 18.93
N ILE A 37 5.45 1.36 19.75
CA ILE A 37 5.19 1.59 21.18
C ILE A 37 6.48 1.50 22.01
N SER A 38 7.46 0.70 21.60
CA SER A 38 8.74 0.53 22.31
C SER A 38 9.50 1.84 22.51
N SER A 39 9.26 2.84 21.67
CA SER A 39 9.80 4.20 21.86
C SER A 39 9.31 4.89 23.15
N MET A 40 8.23 4.37 23.75
CA MET A 40 7.69 4.85 25.03
C MET A 40 8.34 4.16 26.23
N ALA A 41 9.04 3.03 26.05
CA ALA A 41 9.74 2.33 27.13
C ALA A 41 10.83 3.23 27.74
N GLY A 42 10.95 3.16 29.05
CA GLY A 42 11.89 3.97 29.80
C GLY A 42 11.40 5.39 30.15
N ARG A 43 10.26 5.84 29.58
CA ARG A 43 9.67 7.14 29.96
C ARG A 43 9.27 7.15 31.41
N GLY A 44 9.60 8.25 32.11
CA GLY A 44 9.19 8.47 33.49
C GLY A 44 7.71 8.82 33.60
N LEU A 45 7.06 8.28 34.62
CA LEU A 45 5.68 8.61 35.01
C LEU A 45 5.69 9.11 36.45
N THR A 46 5.08 10.28 36.68
CA THR A 46 4.92 10.82 38.04
C THR A 46 3.46 11.12 38.30
N ILE A 47 2.89 10.57 39.37
CA ILE A 47 1.49 10.77 39.80
C ILE A 47 1.51 11.47 41.14
N GLY A 48 0.76 12.55 41.25
CA GLY A 48 0.60 13.30 42.47
C GLY A 48 1.51 14.58 42.56
N PRO A 49 1.53 15.24 43.71
CA PRO A 49 1.02 14.79 45.02
C PRO A 49 -0.51 14.67 45.08
N VAL A 50 -1.02 13.57 45.65
CA VAL A 50 -2.45 13.30 45.84
C VAL A 50 -2.73 13.12 47.33
N SER A 51 -3.78 13.77 47.84
CA SER A 51 -4.24 13.63 49.19
C SER A 51 -5.38 12.61 49.26
N ILE A 52 -5.34 11.69 50.21
CA ILE A 52 -6.33 10.62 50.43
C ILE A 52 -6.75 10.53 51.88
N GLY A 53 -7.91 9.92 52.08
CA GLY A 53 -8.50 9.73 53.44
C GLY A 53 -9.26 10.96 53.95
N PRO A 54 -9.92 10.81 55.14
CA PRO A 54 -10.67 11.87 55.78
C PRO A 54 -9.77 13.10 56.03
N ALA A 55 -10.20 14.29 55.62
CA ALA A 55 -9.49 15.55 55.79
C ALA A 55 -8.08 15.59 55.18
N GLY A 56 -7.75 14.69 54.21
CA GLY A 56 -6.42 14.68 53.55
C GLY A 56 -5.27 14.23 54.47
N LEU A 57 -5.54 13.38 55.44
CA LEU A 57 -4.55 12.92 56.45
C LEU A 57 -3.37 12.15 55.84
N ALA A 58 -3.57 11.56 54.68
CA ALA A 58 -2.50 10.89 53.92
C ALA A 58 -2.27 11.56 52.60
N GLY A 59 -1.03 11.65 52.19
CA GLY A 59 -0.61 12.09 50.85
C GLY A 59 0.33 11.07 50.21
N PHE A 60 0.29 10.94 48.89
CA PHE A 60 1.28 10.13 48.21
C PHE A 60 1.74 10.75 46.88
N VAL A 61 2.92 10.33 46.49
CA VAL A 61 3.50 10.59 45.17
C VAL A 61 3.96 9.23 44.65
N ALA A 62 3.57 8.91 43.41
CA ALA A 62 4.07 7.73 42.71
C ALA A 62 5.01 8.16 41.57
N GLU A 63 6.19 7.62 41.57
CA GLU A 63 7.19 7.82 40.53
C GLU A 63 7.51 6.47 39.89
N GLY A 64 7.57 6.39 38.56
CA GLY A 64 7.83 5.13 37.88
C GLY A 64 8.37 5.23 36.49
N LYS A 65 8.53 4.07 35.87
CA LYS A 65 9.02 3.92 34.50
C LYS A 65 8.16 2.94 33.74
N VAL A 66 7.87 3.27 32.50
CA VAL A 66 7.20 2.40 31.55
C VAL A 66 8.18 1.30 31.11
N GLY A 67 7.77 0.04 31.21
CA GLY A 67 8.53 -1.12 30.73
C GLY A 67 8.29 -1.42 29.26
N ALA A 68 8.88 -2.50 28.75
CA ALA A 68 8.66 -2.94 27.39
C ALA A 68 7.24 -3.49 27.21
N PRO A 69 6.47 -3.02 26.21
CA PRO A 69 5.14 -3.51 25.94
C PRO A 69 5.19 -4.95 25.40
N ARG A 70 4.09 -5.67 25.53
CA ARG A 70 3.86 -6.98 24.90
C ARG A 70 2.66 -6.86 23.99
N VAL A 71 2.80 -7.30 22.75
CA VAL A 71 1.75 -7.22 21.74
C VAL A 71 1.39 -8.61 21.27
N LEU A 72 0.10 -8.96 21.39
CA LEU A 72 -0.44 -10.24 20.95
C LEU A 72 -1.58 -9.97 19.95
N ARG A 73 -1.58 -10.68 18.84
CA ARG A 73 -2.68 -10.61 17.88
C ARG A 73 -3.86 -11.41 18.42
N SER A 74 -5.06 -10.80 18.44
CA SER A 74 -6.29 -11.40 18.94
C SER A 74 -7.35 -11.46 17.84
N GLY A 75 -7.98 -12.63 17.66
CA GLY A 75 -9.14 -12.82 16.80
C GLY A 75 -8.88 -12.81 15.27
N PRO A 76 -9.97 -12.97 14.49
CA PRO A 76 -9.90 -13.05 13.02
C PRO A 76 -9.65 -11.70 12.33
N LYS A 77 -10.12 -10.61 12.94
CA LYS A 77 -9.84 -9.24 12.51
C LYS A 77 -8.43 -8.82 12.95
N VAL A 78 -7.90 -7.76 12.36
CA VAL A 78 -6.57 -7.23 12.72
C VAL A 78 -6.72 -6.45 14.03
N THR A 79 -6.82 -7.21 15.14
CA THR A 79 -6.96 -6.70 16.51
C THR A 79 -5.77 -7.18 17.32
N PHE A 80 -5.28 -6.33 18.21
CA PHE A 80 -4.13 -6.62 19.06
C PHE A 80 -4.45 -6.29 20.51
N GLU A 81 -4.03 -7.19 21.41
CA GLU A 81 -3.99 -6.96 22.83
C GLU A 81 -2.58 -6.51 23.21
N VAL A 82 -2.49 -5.39 23.86
CA VAL A 82 -1.21 -4.77 24.24
C VAL A 82 -1.19 -4.61 25.75
N THR A 83 -0.26 -5.25 26.42
CA THR A 83 -0.01 -5.08 27.84
C THR A 83 1.24 -4.25 28.06
N VAL A 84 1.09 -3.08 28.70
CA VAL A 84 2.18 -2.16 29.02
C VAL A 84 2.48 -2.24 30.53
N PRO A 85 3.61 -2.84 30.94
CA PRO A 85 3.98 -2.89 32.34
C PRO A 85 4.59 -1.55 32.80
N VAL A 86 4.22 -1.08 33.98
CA VAL A 86 4.78 0.11 34.62
C VAL A 86 5.23 -0.23 36.03
N SER A 87 6.48 0.03 36.33
CA SER A 87 7.00 -0.13 37.70
C SER A 87 6.90 1.20 38.44
N LEU A 88 6.22 1.23 39.58
CA LEU A 88 5.99 2.42 40.38
C LEU A 88 6.65 2.29 41.76
N THR A 89 7.24 3.39 42.23
CA THR A 89 7.61 3.61 43.64
C THR A 89 6.65 4.62 44.23
N LEU A 90 5.87 4.21 45.23
CA LEU A 90 4.96 5.06 45.94
C LEU A 90 5.63 5.58 47.22
N LYS A 91 5.64 6.89 47.41
CA LYS A 91 6.09 7.57 48.59
C LYS A 91 4.84 8.08 49.34
N VAL A 92 4.43 7.39 50.40
CA VAL A 92 3.22 7.72 51.19
C VAL A 92 3.61 8.44 52.46
N LEU A 93 2.92 9.53 52.75
CA LEU A 93 3.05 10.29 54.00
C LEU A 93 1.75 10.17 54.79
N LEU A 94 1.82 9.64 55.99
CA LEU A 94 0.67 9.53 56.90
C LEU A 94 1.08 9.92 58.33
N GLY A 95 0.45 10.95 58.87
CA GLY A 95 0.71 11.40 60.25
C GLY A 95 2.16 11.65 60.56
N GLY A 96 2.93 12.21 59.60
CA GLY A 96 4.36 12.50 59.74
C GLY A 96 5.28 11.30 59.46
N ARG A 97 4.74 10.09 59.30
CA ARG A 97 5.52 8.90 58.92
C ARG A 97 5.59 8.75 57.40
N LYS A 98 6.78 8.41 56.87
CA LYS A 98 7.03 8.14 55.46
C LYS A 98 7.11 6.65 55.23
N LEU A 99 6.32 6.17 54.26
CA LEU A 99 6.34 4.79 53.79
C LEU A 99 6.74 4.79 52.31
N ARG A 100 7.58 3.85 51.91
CA ARG A 100 7.96 3.60 50.51
C ARG A 100 7.43 2.22 50.13
N LEU A 101 6.63 2.16 49.10
CA LEU A 101 6.06 0.95 48.54
C LEU A 101 6.45 0.79 47.10
N GLU A 102 6.63 -0.45 46.65
CA GLU A 102 6.80 -0.76 45.23
C GLU A 102 5.50 -1.34 44.69
N ALA A 103 5.09 -0.86 43.55
CA ALA A 103 3.91 -1.35 42.85
C ALA A 103 4.25 -1.69 41.40
N ARG A 104 3.57 -2.69 40.90
CA ARG A 104 3.54 -3.03 39.50
C ARG A 104 2.15 -2.73 38.95
N VAL A 105 2.09 -1.97 37.90
CA VAL A 105 0.88 -1.66 37.15
C VAL A 105 1.00 -2.31 35.80
N GLU A 106 -0.05 -2.97 35.36
CA GLU A 106 -0.17 -3.46 33.96
C GLU A 106 -1.37 -2.77 33.33
N ILE A 107 -1.15 -2.15 32.18
CA ILE A 107 -2.16 -1.42 31.42
C ILE A 107 -2.49 -2.28 30.21
N ASP A 108 -3.74 -2.75 30.11
CA ASP A 108 -4.22 -3.53 29.00
C ASP A 108 -4.96 -2.63 28.01
N LEU A 109 -4.51 -2.65 26.75
CA LEU A 109 -5.06 -1.88 25.64
C LEU A 109 -5.52 -2.82 24.54
N THR A 110 -6.65 -2.51 23.93
CA THR A 110 -7.11 -3.21 22.72
C THR A 110 -6.97 -2.26 21.54
N LEU A 111 -6.22 -2.68 20.53
CA LEU A 111 -6.00 -1.91 19.31
C LEU A 111 -6.72 -2.58 18.15
N HIS A 112 -7.50 -1.81 17.40
CA HIS A 112 -8.19 -2.27 16.21
C HIS A 112 -7.61 -1.57 14.98
N ALA A 113 -7.05 -2.34 14.03
CA ALA A 113 -6.77 -1.77 12.73
C ALA A 113 -8.09 -1.65 11.97
N ARG A 114 -8.49 -0.44 11.62
CA ARG A 114 -9.71 -0.14 10.88
C ARG A 114 -9.35 0.59 9.59
N THR A 115 -10.20 0.47 8.60
CA THR A 115 -10.05 1.17 7.34
C THR A 115 -11.09 2.26 7.19
N ALA A 116 -10.70 3.37 6.53
CA ALA A 116 -11.56 4.51 6.28
C ALA A 116 -11.29 5.12 4.90
N GLU A 117 -12.25 5.90 4.40
CA GLU A 117 -12.10 6.64 3.15
C GLU A 117 -10.99 7.71 3.23
N PRO A 118 -10.33 8.05 2.12
CA PRO A 118 -10.42 7.38 0.82
C PRO A 118 -9.66 6.04 0.79
N VAL A 119 -8.48 5.92 1.39
CA VAL A 119 -7.63 4.73 1.50
C VAL A 119 -6.75 4.87 2.75
N LEU A 120 -7.41 4.91 3.91
CA LEU A 120 -6.75 5.07 5.21
C LEU A 120 -6.73 3.77 5.98
N ILE A 121 -5.65 3.55 6.73
CA ILE A 121 -5.61 2.58 7.83
C ILE A 121 -5.46 3.37 9.13
N VAL A 122 -6.36 3.15 10.06
CA VAL A 122 -6.40 3.84 11.35
C VAL A 122 -6.28 2.82 12.46
N ILE A 123 -5.35 3.03 13.36
CA ILE A 123 -5.25 2.24 14.60
C ILE A 123 -6.20 2.88 15.62
N ASP A 124 -7.35 2.27 15.77
CA ASP A 124 -8.39 2.71 16.69
C ASP A 124 -8.14 2.09 18.06
N ILE A 125 -8.00 2.94 19.07
CA ILE A 125 -7.74 2.54 20.46
C ILE A 125 -8.87 3.08 21.33
N PRO A 126 -9.79 2.23 21.80
CA PRO A 126 -10.86 2.65 22.69
C PRO A 126 -10.31 3.28 23.98
N PRO A 127 -11.03 4.25 24.55
CA PRO A 127 -10.66 4.79 25.86
C PRO A 127 -10.59 3.70 26.93
N ILE A 128 -9.52 3.72 27.71
CA ILE A 128 -9.33 2.77 28.81
C ILE A 128 -10.04 3.22 30.08
N THR A 129 -10.42 2.24 30.87
CA THR A 129 -11.06 2.40 32.17
C THR A 129 -10.17 1.90 33.30
N GLN A 130 -10.58 2.07 34.55
CA GLN A 130 -9.87 1.51 35.70
C GLN A 130 -9.80 -0.04 35.66
N ARG A 131 -10.72 -0.71 34.97
CA ARG A 131 -10.75 -2.18 34.83
C ARG A 131 -9.66 -2.72 33.94
N ASP A 132 -9.17 -1.89 33.03
CA ASP A 132 -8.11 -2.22 32.08
C ASP A 132 -6.71 -2.01 32.70
N ILE A 133 -6.67 -1.70 34.00
CA ILE A 133 -5.44 -1.43 34.75
C ILE A 133 -5.35 -2.36 35.94
N SER A 134 -4.45 -3.31 35.87
CA SER A 134 -4.06 -4.16 37.01
C SER A 134 -3.05 -3.45 37.89
N PHE A 135 -3.25 -3.50 39.19
CA PHE A 135 -2.37 -2.89 40.21
C PHE A 135 -1.98 -3.91 41.24
N VAL A 136 -0.69 -4.19 41.37
CA VAL A 136 -0.15 -5.15 42.34
C VAL A 136 0.90 -4.45 43.20
N LEU A 137 0.63 -4.35 44.49
CA LEU A 137 1.58 -3.87 45.49
C LEU A 137 2.53 -4.99 45.91
N ARG A 138 3.83 -4.72 45.87
CA ARG A 138 4.86 -5.53 46.50
C ARG A 138 5.23 -4.88 47.83
N ALA A 139 4.55 -5.32 48.88
CA ALA A 139 4.90 -4.84 50.22
C ALA A 139 5.80 -5.89 50.91
N GLN A 140 7.05 -5.48 51.18
CA GLN A 140 7.87 -6.21 52.15
C GLN A 140 7.43 -5.75 53.53
N ALA A 141 6.61 -6.55 54.25
CA ALA A 141 6.13 -6.29 55.64
C ALA A 141 5.42 -4.93 55.78
N VAL A 142 4.17 -4.83 55.38
CA VAL A 142 3.30 -3.71 55.73
C VAL A 142 2.66 -4.00 57.06
N ASP A 143 2.84 -3.11 58.03
CA ASP A 143 2.15 -3.15 59.31
C ASP A 143 0.63 -3.13 59.06
N SER A 144 -0.16 -3.91 59.74
CA SER A 144 -1.61 -3.96 59.60
C SER A 144 -2.31 -2.60 59.70
N ALA A 145 -1.65 -1.64 60.36
CA ALA A 145 -2.09 -0.26 60.41
C ALA A 145 -2.17 0.47 59.05
N TRP A 146 -1.58 -0.08 57.93
CA TRP A 146 -1.55 0.54 56.64
C TRP A 146 -2.46 -0.15 55.61
N GLU A 147 -2.96 -1.35 55.91
CA GLU A 147 -3.77 -2.15 54.96
C GLU A 147 -5.00 -1.41 54.46
N TRP A 148 -5.66 -0.61 55.32
CA TRP A 148 -6.85 0.15 54.94
C TRP A 148 -6.59 1.27 53.92
N LEU A 149 -5.31 1.68 53.73
CA LEU A 149 -4.89 2.70 52.76
C LEU A 149 -4.59 2.10 51.38
N LEU A 150 -4.31 0.81 51.29
CA LEU A 150 -3.84 0.17 50.05
C LEU A 150 -4.89 0.23 48.95
N ASP A 151 -6.14 -0.11 49.24
CA ASP A 151 -7.25 -0.09 48.28
C ASP A 151 -7.56 1.34 47.76
N PRO A 152 -7.71 2.35 48.63
CA PRO A 152 -7.83 3.74 48.15
C PRO A 152 -6.67 4.22 47.29
N ILE A 153 -5.42 3.87 47.61
CA ILE A 153 -4.24 4.22 46.83
C ILE A 153 -4.33 3.55 45.44
N ALA A 154 -4.63 2.24 45.40
CA ALA A 154 -4.79 1.48 44.17
C ALA A 154 -5.82 2.14 43.24
N GLY A 155 -7.03 2.43 43.76
CA GLY A 155 -8.10 3.06 43.00
C GLY A 155 -7.76 4.45 42.47
N VAL A 156 -7.00 5.27 43.24
CA VAL A 156 -6.53 6.58 42.75
C VAL A 156 -5.46 6.43 41.68
N VAL A 157 -4.49 5.54 41.86
CA VAL A 157 -3.44 5.28 40.87
C VAL A 157 -4.06 4.77 39.55
N GLN A 158 -4.96 3.81 39.61
CA GLN A 158 -5.65 3.28 38.43
C GLN A 158 -6.41 4.38 37.67
N ARG A 159 -7.16 5.22 38.40
CA ARG A 159 -7.90 6.35 37.80
C ARG A 159 -6.99 7.36 37.15
N GLU A 160 -5.91 7.74 37.82
CA GLU A 160 -4.97 8.72 37.31
C GLU A 160 -4.18 8.20 36.10
N VAL A 161 -3.79 6.91 36.13
CA VAL A 161 -3.15 6.25 34.97
C VAL A 161 -4.11 6.21 33.78
N ALA A 162 -5.39 5.79 33.99
CA ALA A 162 -6.39 5.80 32.93
C ALA A 162 -6.59 7.20 32.33
N SER A 163 -6.72 8.21 33.17
CA SER A 163 -6.87 9.62 32.75
C SER A 163 -5.70 10.07 31.88
N ARG A 164 -4.47 9.77 32.30
CA ARG A 164 -3.26 10.17 31.57
C ARG A 164 -3.11 9.45 30.23
N VAL A 165 -3.37 8.16 30.21
CA VAL A 165 -3.33 7.39 28.96
C VAL A 165 -4.39 7.90 27.99
N ASN A 166 -5.62 8.12 28.45
CA ASN A 166 -6.68 8.69 27.62
C ASN A 166 -6.34 10.10 27.11
N ALA A 167 -5.72 10.94 27.95
CA ALA A 167 -5.26 12.25 27.52
C ALA A 167 -4.15 12.16 26.47
N MET A 168 -3.22 11.21 26.59
CA MET A 168 -2.21 10.93 25.56
C MET A 168 -2.82 10.43 24.26
N LEU A 169 -3.81 9.53 24.32
CA LEU A 169 -4.51 9.03 23.14
C LEU A 169 -5.35 10.13 22.45
N ALA A 170 -5.86 11.09 23.22
CA ALA A 170 -6.59 12.23 22.71
C ALA A 170 -5.69 13.33 22.11
N ASP A 171 -4.39 13.29 22.40
CA ASP A 171 -3.43 14.28 21.90
C ASP A 171 -3.37 14.25 20.37
N PRO A 172 -3.48 15.44 19.70
CA PRO A 172 -3.48 15.51 18.23
C PRO A 172 -2.25 14.87 17.56
N GLN A 173 -1.08 15.00 18.18
CA GLN A 173 0.14 14.41 17.62
C GLN A 173 0.10 12.87 17.67
N THR A 174 -0.38 12.33 18.79
CA THR A 174 -0.57 10.87 18.94
C THR A 174 -1.58 10.35 17.92
N ARG A 175 -2.71 11.06 17.74
CA ARG A 175 -3.73 10.69 16.75
C ARG A 175 -3.18 10.67 15.34
N ARG A 176 -2.39 11.68 14.94
CA ARG A 176 -1.73 11.71 13.61
C ARG A 176 -0.85 10.50 13.35
N ASN A 177 -0.17 10.01 14.38
CA ASN A 177 0.72 8.85 14.27
C ASN A 177 -0.03 7.52 14.15
N LEU A 178 -1.33 7.51 14.47
CA LEU A 178 -2.20 6.34 14.35
C LEU A 178 -2.93 6.28 13.01
N VAL A 179 -2.78 7.27 12.13
CA VAL A 179 -3.42 7.34 10.82
C VAL A 179 -2.39 7.16 9.72
N PHE A 180 -2.58 6.17 8.89
CA PHE A 180 -1.74 5.85 7.74
C PHE A 180 -2.54 6.12 6.46
N ASP A 181 -2.16 7.17 5.74
CA ASP A 181 -2.71 7.53 4.44
C ASP A 181 -1.92 6.79 3.36
N ILE A 182 -2.51 5.73 2.84
CA ILE A 182 -1.84 4.83 1.90
C ILE A 182 -1.62 5.51 0.56
N GLU A 183 -2.54 6.38 0.13
CA GLU A 183 -2.38 7.13 -1.11
C GLU A 183 -1.19 8.10 -1.02
N ALA A 184 -1.10 8.85 0.07
CA ALA A 184 0.02 9.76 0.31
C ALA A 184 1.36 9.00 0.44
N MET A 185 1.37 7.84 1.11
CA MET A 185 2.57 7.00 1.25
C MET A 185 3.05 6.49 -0.11
N VAL A 186 2.16 6.00 -0.96
CA VAL A 186 2.51 5.53 -2.31
C VAL A 186 2.91 6.69 -3.23
N GLY A 187 2.27 7.85 -3.08
CA GLY A 187 2.54 9.06 -3.86
C GLY A 187 3.75 9.87 -3.40
N GLY A 188 4.31 9.57 -2.21
CA GLY A 188 5.41 10.34 -1.62
C GLY A 188 5.00 11.77 -1.21
N THR A 189 3.72 12.00 -0.94
CA THR A 189 3.15 13.30 -0.57
C THR A 189 2.83 13.36 0.92
N ALA A 190 2.61 14.57 1.46
CA ALA A 190 2.12 14.71 2.81
C ALA A 190 0.63 14.33 2.88
N SER A 191 0.24 13.59 3.93
CA SER A 191 -1.15 13.20 4.13
C SER A 191 -2.01 14.39 4.57
N ALA A 192 -3.05 14.66 3.83
CA ALA A 192 -4.07 15.66 4.19
C ALA A 192 -5.09 15.10 5.22
N HIS A 193 -5.22 13.78 5.32
CA HIS A 193 -6.25 13.11 6.12
C HIS A 193 -5.82 12.79 7.55
N ARG A 194 -4.54 12.96 7.89
CA ARG A 194 -4.02 12.71 9.26
C ARG A 194 -4.64 13.58 10.33
N ASP A 195 -5.17 14.74 9.96
CA ASP A 195 -5.78 15.72 10.87
C ASP A 195 -7.30 15.60 10.98
N SER A 196 -7.91 14.62 10.31
CA SER A 196 -9.36 14.40 10.36
C SER A 196 -9.79 13.96 11.75
N ALA A 197 -10.80 14.62 12.29
CA ALA A 197 -11.41 14.26 13.57
C ALA A 197 -12.41 13.11 13.44
N GLU A 198 -13.03 13.00 12.27
CA GLU A 198 -14.03 12.00 11.93
C GLU A 198 -13.57 11.19 10.72
N PHE A 199 -13.85 9.90 10.73
CA PHE A 199 -13.50 8.97 9.66
C PHE A 199 -14.76 8.31 9.12
N ASP A 200 -14.88 8.26 7.80
CA ASP A 200 -15.89 7.45 7.13
C ASP A 200 -15.36 6.01 7.05
N TRP A 201 -15.85 5.19 7.99
CA TRP A 201 -15.36 3.82 8.15
C TRP A 201 -15.85 2.90 7.04
N ILE A 202 -14.94 2.15 6.45
CA ILE A 202 -15.23 1.14 5.42
C ILE A 202 -14.74 -0.24 5.87
N CYS A 203 -15.27 -1.31 5.27
CA CYS A 203 -14.73 -2.66 5.49
C CYS A 203 -13.46 -2.90 4.68
N TYR A 204 -12.73 -3.97 4.99
CA TYR A 204 -11.48 -4.29 4.28
C TYR A 204 -11.72 -4.60 2.80
N ASP A 205 -12.87 -5.19 2.48
CA ASP A 205 -13.28 -5.48 1.10
C ASP A 205 -13.42 -4.17 0.31
N GLU A 206 -14.15 -3.20 0.85
CA GLU A 206 -14.33 -1.86 0.28
C GLU A 206 -12.99 -1.13 0.17
N PHE A 207 -12.12 -1.27 1.17
CA PHE A 207 -10.77 -0.71 1.13
C PHE A 207 -9.98 -1.25 -0.07
N GLY A 208 -10.07 -2.53 -0.39
CA GLY A 208 -9.42 -3.10 -1.56
C GLY A 208 -9.89 -2.45 -2.87
N HIS A 209 -11.20 -2.27 -3.04
CA HIS A 209 -11.76 -1.58 -4.21
C HIS A 209 -11.29 -0.13 -4.30
N ARG A 210 -11.32 0.60 -3.18
CA ARG A 210 -10.83 1.99 -3.09
C ARG A 210 -9.33 2.08 -3.37
N PHE A 211 -8.54 1.13 -2.88
CA PHE A 211 -7.12 1.08 -3.16
C PHE A 211 -6.84 1.09 -4.67
N PHE A 212 -7.47 0.20 -5.43
CA PHE A 212 -7.24 0.15 -6.88
C PHE A 212 -7.71 1.42 -7.58
N SER A 213 -8.87 1.98 -7.24
CA SER A 213 -9.38 3.19 -7.86
C SER A 213 -8.55 4.45 -7.55
N HIS A 214 -7.95 4.54 -6.36
CA HIS A 214 -7.13 5.69 -5.95
C HIS A 214 -5.64 5.54 -6.32
N ILE A 215 -5.12 4.32 -6.30
CA ILE A 215 -3.69 4.09 -6.55
C ILE A 215 -3.40 3.86 -8.03
N VAL A 216 -4.29 3.17 -8.76
CA VAL A 216 -4.11 2.91 -10.19
C VAL A 216 -4.84 3.99 -10.98
N THR A 217 -4.27 5.18 -11.02
CA THR A 217 -4.84 6.33 -11.73
C THR A 217 -4.33 6.40 -13.17
N ARG A 218 -5.13 7.05 -14.05
CA ARG A 218 -4.73 7.30 -15.45
C ARG A 218 -3.36 7.94 -15.55
N GLN A 219 -3.04 8.92 -14.71
CA GLN A 219 -1.76 9.62 -14.76
C GLN A 219 -0.60 8.65 -14.46
N ARG A 220 -0.70 7.86 -13.40
CA ARG A 220 0.35 6.89 -13.02
C ARG A 220 0.55 5.81 -14.09
N VAL A 221 -0.54 5.35 -14.69
CA VAL A 221 -0.46 4.40 -15.80
C VAL A 221 0.16 5.06 -17.03
N PHE A 222 -0.22 6.31 -17.35
CA PHE A 222 0.34 7.06 -18.47
C PHE A 222 1.85 7.24 -18.32
N ASP A 223 2.35 7.62 -17.15
CA ASP A 223 3.79 7.81 -16.87
C ASP A 223 4.62 6.54 -17.14
N VAL A 224 4.00 5.37 -17.02
CA VAL A 224 4.65 4.09 -17.33
C VAL A 224 4.62 3.81 -18.82
N VAL A 225 3.46 3.96 -19.47
CA VAL A 225 3.31 3.62 -20.91
C VAL A 225 3.97 4.67 -21.81
N GLU A 226 4.11 5.90 -21.35
CA GLU A 226 4.82 6.96 -22.07
C GLU A 226 6.29 6.57 -22.37
N ARG A 227 6.91 5.74 -21.54
CA ARG A 227 8.27 5.21 -21.77
C ARG A 227 8.38 4.34 -23.02
N LEU A 228 7.26 3.93 -23.60
CA LEU A 228 7.23 3.25 -24.89
C LEU A 228 7.42 4.22 -26.06
N ALA A 229 7.19 5.51 -25.87
CA ALA A 229 7.39 6.52 -26.90
C ALA A 229 8.86 6.58 -27.32
N GLY A 230 9.10 6.69 -28.62
CA GLY A 230 10.43 6.69 -29.20
C GLY A 230 11.07 5.31 -29.35
N ARG A 231 10.45 4.22 -28.85
CA ARG A 231 10.99 2.87 -29.06
C ARG A 231 11.00 2.52 -30.55
N PRO A 232 12.15 2.06 -31.08
CA PRO A 232 12.25 1.70 -32.48
C PRO A 232 11.45 0.41 -32.78
N ILE A 233 10.85 0.39 -33.94
CA ILE A 233 10.24 -0.80 -34.52
C ILE A 233 10.97 -1.11 -35.81
N GLU A 234 11.63 -2.27 -35.88
CA GLU A 234 12.34 -2.74 -37.03
C GLU A 234 11.75 -4.08 -37.47
N VAL A 235 11.38 -4.16 -38.74
CA VAL A 235 10.80 -5.36 -39.33
C VAL A 235 11.49 -5.67 -40.65
N GLY A 236 11.95 -6.88 -40.77
CA GLY A 236 12.53 -7.40 -41.99
C GLY A 236 14.05 -7.51 -42.01
N PRO A 237 14.62 -7.81 -43.18
CA PRO A 237 13.99 -7.88 -44.51
C PRO A 237 13.01 -9.05 -44.66
N LEU A 238 11.77 -8.76 -45.08
CA LEU A 238 10.76 -9.74 -45.37
C LEU A 238 10.68 -10.02 -46.88
N ARG A 239 10.73 -11.27 -47.30
CA ARG A 239 10.51 -11.63 -48.70
C ARG A 239 9.02 -11.84 -48.96
N THR A 240 8.48 -11.19 -49.98
CA THR A 240 7.07 -11.23 -50.35
C THR A 240 6.88 -11.24 -51.86
N GLY A 241 5.67 -11.46 -52.31
CA GLY A 241 5.31 -11.59 -53.73
C GLY A 241 5.62 -12.94 -54.35
N PRO A 242 5.29 -13.13 -55.65
CA PRO A 242 5.53 -14.38 -56.36
C PRO A 242 7.02 -14.74 -56.31
N ARG A 243 7.34 -15.97 -55.84
CA ARG A 243 8.71 -16.49 -55.67
C ARG A 243 9.64 -15.67 -54.80
N GLY A 244 9.10 -14.77 -53.91
CA GLY A 244 9.89 -13.93 -53.04
C GLY A 244 10.62 -12.78 -53.77
N ALA A 245 10.06 -12.31 -54.87
CA ALA A 245 10.69 -11.30 -55.75
C ALA A 245 10.76 -9.89 -55.15
N ALA A 246 10.02 -9.61 -54.08
CA ALA A 246 10.04 -8.36 -53.38
C ALA A 246 10.64 -8.50 -51.97
N THR A 247 11.47 -7.56 -51.58
CA THR A 247 12.02 -7.42 -50.22
C THR A 247 11.38 -6.21 -49.54
N VAL A 248 10.83 -6.38 -48.38
CA VAL A 248 10.22 -5.32 -47.58
C VAL A 248 11.04 -5.10 -46.31
N THR A 249 11.45 -3.86 -46.10
CA THR A 249 12.11 -3.42 -44.88
C THR A 249 11.28 -2.29 -44.26
N VAL A 250 11.04 -2.39 -42.96
CA VAL A 250 10.25 -1.39 -42.23
C VAL A 250 11.05 -0.87 -41.06
N HIS A 251 11.15 0.43 -40.98
CA HIS A 251 11.71 1.15 -39.84
C HIS A 251 10.66 2.11 -39.29
N GLY A 252 10.56 2.22 -37.98
CA GLY A 252 9.61 3.11 -37.38
C GLY A 252 9.82 3.29 -35.90
N ALA A 253 8.91 4.03 -35.29
CA ALA A 253 8.94 4.25 -33.85
C ALA A 253 7.52 4.40 -33.29
N VAL A 254 7.37 4.03 -32.05
CA VAL A 254 6.16 4.29 -31.26
C VAL A 254 6.09 5.78 -30.97
N ARG A 255 4.95 6.40 -31.25
CA ARG A 255 4.66 7.79 -30.88
C ARG A 255 4.08 7.85 -29.46
N VAL A 256 3.80 9.08 -29.00
CA VAL A 256 3.20 9.29 -27.68
C VAL A 256 1.87 8.54 -27.57
N PRO A 257 1.72 7.63 -26.59
CA PRO A 257 0.51 6.86 -26.37
C PRO A 257 -0.69 7.75 -26.03
N LYS A 258 -1.89 7.28 -26.36
CA LYS A 258 -3.15 7.90 -25.94
C LYS A 258 -3.83 6.96 -24.94
N LEU A 259 -4.17 7.48 -23.75
CA LEU A 259 -4.80 6.71 -22.69
C LEU A 259 -6.14 7.35 -22.31
N ALA A 260 -7.19 6.53 -22.22
CA ALA A 260 -8.51 6.95 -21.77
C ALA A 260 -9.02 6.03 -20.64
N ASP A 261 -9.78 6.61 -19.73
CA ASP A 261 -10.40 5.83 -18.65
C ASP A 261 -11.53 4.97 -19.24
N ARG A 262 -11.62 3.74 -18.77
CA ARG A 262 -12.71 2.82 -19.07
C ARG A 262 -13.54 2.65 -17.80
N SER A 263 -14.82 3.02 -17.85
CA SER A 263 -15.75 2.76 -16.75
C SER A 263 -16.01 1.26 -16.65
N ALA A 264 -15.20 0.58 -15.88
CA ALA A 264 -15.31 -0.86 -15.67
C ALA A 264 -14.79 -1.22 -14.28
N GLU A 265 -15.28 -2.32 -13.74
CA GLU A 265 -14.69 -3.03 -12.63
C GLU A 265 -14.32 -4.42 -13.14
N PRO A 266 -13.05 -4.80 -13.03
CA PRO A 266 -11.89 -4.13 -12.42
C PRO A 266 -11.43 -2.86 -13.16
N VAL A 267 -10.67 -2.00 -12.48
CA VAL A 267 -10.12 -0.74 -13.03
C VAL A 267 -9.41 -1.00 -14.34
N ALA A 268 -9.83 -0.32 -15.39
CA ALA A 268 -9.31 -0.55 -16.74
C ALA A 268 -9.12 0.76 -17.53
N PHE A 269 -8.26 0.69 -18.55
CA PHE A 269 -7.95 1.82 -19.43
C PHE A 269 -7.89 1.37 -20.88
N ASP A 270 -8.37 2.20 -21.79
CA ASP A 270 -8.19 2.03 -23.23
C ASP A 270 -6.90 2.75 -23.65
N LEU A 271 -5.91 1.98 -24.09
CA LEU A 271 -4.63 2.47 -24.59
C LEU A 271 -4.58 2.36 -26.11
N THR A 272 -4.26 3.44 -26.79
CA THR A 272 -3.93 3.41 -28.21
C THR A 272 -2.45 3.74 -28.38
N LEU A 273 -1.70 2.81 -28.98
CA LEU A 273 -0.29 3.01 -29.34
C LEU A 273 -0.20 3.44 -30.81
N PRO A 274 0.06 4.72 -31.10
CA PRO A 274 0.31 5.18 -32.46
C PRO A 274 1.77 4.87 -32.83
N VAL A 275 1.96 4.30 -34.00
CA VAL A 275 3.26 3.93 -34.56
C VAL A 275 3.42 4.54 -35.95
N SER A 276 4.52 5.23 -36.20
CA SER A 276 4.88 5.70 -37.54
C SER A 276 5.90 4.77 -38.16
N LEU A 277 5.63 4.33 -39.38
CA LEU A 277 6.47 3.39 -40.11
C LEU A 277 6.91 3.99 -41.46
N ASP A 278 8.19 3.88 -41.77
CA ASP A 278 8.76 4.09 -43.08
C ASP A 278 9.05 2.70 -43.71
N ILE A 279 8.40 2.43 -44.83
CA ILE A 279 8.38 1.12 -45.47
C ILE A 279 9.10 1.25 -46.80
N THR A 280 10.12 0.44 -47.03
CA THR A 280 10.82 0.32 -48.29
C THR A 280 10.50 -1.02 -48.93
N VAL A 281 9.98 -1.00 -50.14
CA VAL A 281 9.68 -2.20 -50.95
C VAL A 281 10.58 -2.23 -52.14
N ASP A 282 11.50 -3.20 -52.18
CA ASP A 282 12.43 -3.46 -53.26
C ASP A 282 11.94 -4.57 -54.14
N VAL A 283 11.58 -4.28 -55.39
CA VAL A 283 11.22 -5.27 -56.43
C VAL A 283 12.27 -5.23 -57.55
N LEU A 284 12.39 -4.15 -58.28
CA LEU A 284 13.39 -3.79 -59.25
C LEU A 284 13.95 -2.41 -58.95
N LYS A 285 13.19 -1.60 -58.26
CA LYS A 285 13.53 -0.28 -57.73
C LYS A 285 12.89 -0.13 -56.36
N ALA A 286 13.57 0.56 -55.47
CA ALA A 286 13.05 0.85 -54.13
C ALA A 286 11.86 1.83 -54.19
N ASN A 287 10.72 1.42 -53.67
CA ASN A 287 9.54 2.25 -53.49
C ASN A 287 9.38 2.53 -51.99
N ARG A 288 9.17 3.78 -51.65
CA ARG A 288 9.01 4.22 -50.24
C ARG A 288 7.57 4.56 -49.93
N TYR A 289 7.12 4.10 -48.80
CA TYR A 289 5.78 4.36 -48.27
C TYR A 289 5.91 4.78 -46.81
N ARG A 290 5.01 5.65 -46.37
CA ARG A 290 4.79 5.89 -44.94
C ARG A 290 3.49 5.27 -44.51
N ALA A 291 3.47 4.70 -43.32
CA ALA A 291 2.25 4.20 -42.74
C ALA A 291 2.12 4.68 -41.31
N ASP A 292 0.92 5.09 -40.95
CA ASP A 292 0.53 5.34 -39.58
C ASP A 292 -0.30 4.18 -39.10
N VAL A 293 0.09 3.60 -37.98
CA VAL A 293 -0.55 2.40 -37.39
C VAL A 293 -1.06 2.79 -36.01
N GLU A 294 -2.30 2.43 -35.71
CA GLU A 294 -2.86 2.56 -34.38
C GLU A 294 -3.17 1.15 -33.82
N VAL A 295 -2.54 0.83 -32.68
CA VAL A 295 -2.70 -0.46 -32.02
C VAL A 295 -3.52 -0.23 -30.75
N PRO A 296 -4.80 -0.66 -30.74
CA PRO A 296 -5.65 -0.58 -29.56
C PRO A 296 -5.31 -1.70 -28.58
N LEU A 297 -5.24 -1.37 -27.30
CA LEU A 297 -4.97 -2.27 -26.18
C LEU A 297 -5.92 -1.96 -25.02
N VAL A 298 -6.24 -2.94 -24.23
CA VAL A 298 -6.97 -2.77 -22.96
C VAL A 298 -6.02 -3.14 -21.84
N LEU A 299 -5.83 -2.19 -20.92
CA LEU A 299 -5.05 -2.39 -19.70
C LEU A 299 -6.03 -2.61 -18.56
N THR A 300 -5.88 -3.71 -17.81
CA THR A 300 -6.73 -4.01 -16.67
C THR A 300 -5.86 -4.16 -15.43
N ALA A 301 -6.15 -3.40 -14.39
CA ALA A 301 -5.49 -3.57 -13.11
C ALA A 301 -6.07 -4.80 -12.39
N ARG A 302 -5.23 -5.74 -12.01
CA ARG A 302 -5.63 -6.97 -11.31
C ARG A 302 -4.79 -7.15 -10.06
N ALA A 303 -5.41 -7.75 -9.06
CA ALA A 303 -4.70 -8.17 -7.85
C ALA A 303 -4.18 -9.59 -8.01
N ALA A 304 -3.01 -9.86 -7.43
CA ALA A 304 -2.45 -11.22 -7.39
C ALA A 304 -1.73 -11.47 -6.06
N ASP A 305 -1.62 -12.75 -5.71
CA ASP A 305 -0.92 -13.23 -4.52
C ASP A 305 0.59 -12.90 -4.60
N PRO A 306 1.29 -12.53 -3.48
CA PRO A 306 0.72 -12.29 -2.15
C PRO A 306 0.05 -10.92 -1.98
N LEU A 307 0.58 -9.85 -2.58
CA LEU A 307 0.07 -8.47 -2.61
C LEU A 307 0.64 -7.76 -3.84
N LEU A 308 0.35 -8.29 -5.01
CA LEU A 308 0.80 -7.71 -6.27
C LEU A 308 -0.32 -6.93 -6.93
N VAL A 309 0.02 -5.77 -7.47
CA VAL A 309 -0.80 -5.06 -8.46
C VAL A 309 -0.20 -5.33 -9.82
N VAL A 310 -0.96 -5.97 -10.69
CA VAL A 310 -0.53 -6.35 -12.03
C VAL A 310 -1.40 -5.64 -13.06
N ILE A 311 -0.77 -4.93 -13.98
CA ILE A 311 -1.46 -4.41 -15.15
C ILE A 311 -1.49 -5.52 -16.19
N ASP A 312 -2.63 -6.16 -16.31
CA ASP A 312 -2.89 -7.21 -17.30
C ASP A 312 -3.18 -6.58 -18.66
N VAL A 313 -2.42 -6.99 -19.65
CA VAL A 313 -2.53 -6.48 -21.02
C VAL A 313 -2.58 -7.68 -21.95
N PRO A 314 -3.77 -8.06 -22.43
CA PRO A 314 -3.88 -9.12 -23.42
C PRO A 314 -3.16 -8.74 -24.72
N PRO A 315 -2.63 -9.72 -25.46
CA PRO A 315 -2.01 -9.47 -26.75
C PRO A 315 -2.97 -8.70 -27.67
N PRO A 316 -2.48 -7.70 -28.44
CA PRO A 316 -3.34 -6.94 -29.33
C PRO A 316 -3.91 -7.84 -30.42
N ASP A 317 -5.21 -7.67 -30.71
CA ASP A 317 -5.86 -8.36 -31.83
C ASP A 317 -5.41 -7.72 -33.16
N PRO A 318 -4.78 -8.50 -34.07
CA PRO A 318 -4.38 -7.97 -35.38
C PRO A 318 -5.54 -7.40 -36.20
N ALA A 319 -6.79 -7.89 -35.98
CA ALA A 319 -7.97 -7.38 -36.66
C ALA A 319 -8.39 -5.98 -36.19
N GLY A 320 -8.06 -5.63 -34.95
CA GLY A 320 -8.31 -4.31 -34.36
C GLY A 320 -7.30 -3.25 -34.78
N VAL A 321 -6.15 -3.64 -35.34
CA VAL A 321 -5.08 -2.71 -35.73
C VAL A 321 -5.47 -1.92 -36.97
N ARG A 322 -5.49 -0.59 -36.84
CA ARG A 322 -5.73 0.33 -37.95
C ARG A 322 -4.41 0.71 -38.59
N MET A 323 -4.34 0.67 -39.92
CA MET A 323 -3.14 1.05 -40.66
C MET A 323 -3.52 1.85 -41.91
N GLU A 324 -2.99 3.04 -42.00
CA GLU A 324 -3.17 3.97 -43.13
C GLU A 324 -1.84 4.15 -43.87
N PHE A 325 -1.88 4.03 -45.20
CA PHE A 325 -0.71 4.18 -46.04
C PHE A 325 -0.73 5.51 -46.78
N THR A 326 0.41 6.18 -46.80
CA THR A 326 0.66 7.36 -47.62
C THR A 326 1.84 7.07 -48.56
N ALA A 327 1.59 7.10 -49.85
CA ALA A 327 2.61 6.89 -50.87
C ALA A 327 3.56 8.10 -50.94
N GLN A 328 4.86 7.87 -50.92
CA GLN A 328 5.87 8.91 -51.13
C GLN A 328 6.34 8.85 -52.59
N GLY A 329 5.65 9.58 -53.51
CA GLY A 329 6.04 9.73 -54.91
C GLY A 329 4.98 9.25 -55.92
N ALA A 330 5.06 9.79 -57.15
CA ALA A 330 4.05 9.62 -58.21
C ALA A 330 3.89 8.21 -58.80
N ARG A 331 4.73 7.22 -58.40
CA ARG A 331 4.72 5.85 -58.94
C ARG A 331 4.22 4.80 -57.97
N ALA A 332 3.84 5.17 -56.75
CA ALA A 332 3.44 4.22 -55.68
C ALA A 332 1.96 3.82 -55.78
N ALA A 333 1.28 4.04 -56.90
CA ALA A 333 -0.19 3.96 -57.02
C ALA A 333 -0.76 2.55 -57.24
N THR A 334 -0.01 1.47 -57.14
CA THR A 334 -0.56 0.11 -57.28
C THR A 334 -0.93 -0.49 -55.91
N LEU A 335 -2.05 -0.06 -55.37
CA LEU A 335 -2.59 -0.46 -54.05
C LEU A 335 -2.88 -1.99 -53.89
N GLY A 336 -3.01 -2.72 -55.00
CA GLY A 336 -3.34 -4.16 -54.96
C GLY A 336 -2.24 -5.06 -54.38
N ALA A 337 -0.97 -4.72 -54.58
CA ALA A 337 0.16 -5.48 -54.02
C ALA A 337 0.38 -5.22 -52.51
N LEU A 338 -0.18 -4.14 -51.97
CA LEU A 338 0.00 -3.74 -50.59
C LEU A 338 -0.86 -4.52 -49.59
N ALA A 339 -1.95 -5.13 -49.99
CA ALA A 339 -2.86 -5.84 -49.08
C ALA A 339 -2.16 -7.03 -48.36
N GLY A 340 -1.36 -7.81 -49.10
CA GLY A 340 -0.57 -8.91 -48.51
C GLY A 340 0.54 -8.42 -47.58
N ILE A 341 1.19 -7.33 -47.96
CA ILE A 341 2.25 -6.66 -47.17
C ILE A 341 1.67 -6.10 -45.90
N LYS A 342 0.49 -5.45 -45.95
CA LYS A 342 -0.22 -4.90 -44.80
C LYS A 342 -0.38 -5.95 -43.70
N LYS A 343 -0.90 -7.14 -44.05
CA LYS A 343 -1.13 -8.22 -43.09
C LYS A 343 0.17 -8.69 -42.40
N GLN A 344 1.26 -8.77 -43.16
CA GLN A 344 2.57 -9.17 -42.60
C GLN A 344 3.14 -8.11 -41.68
N ILE A 345 3.06 -6.81 -42.07
CA ILE A 345 3.54 -5.71 -41.24
C ILE A 345 2.74 -5.65 -39.93
N VAL A 346 1.42 -5.70 -40.00
CA VAL A 346 0.55 -5.71 -38.79
C VAL A 346 0.91 -6.87 -37.86
N ALA A 347 1.09 -8.09 -38.41
CA ALA A 347 1.46 -9.26 -37.60
C ALA A 347 2.82 -9.06 -36.90
N GLN A 348 3.79 -8.44 -37.58
CA GLN A 348 5.11 -8.17 -37.00
C GLN A 348 5.06 -7.05 -35.95
N VAL A 349 4.32 -5.97 -36.21
CA VAL A 349 4.12 -4.88 -35.23
C VAL A 349 3.47 -5.44 -33.97
N VAL A 350 2.42 -6.26 -34.12
CA VAL A 350 1.75 -6.95 -33.00
C VAL A 350 2.75 -7.84 -32.24
N ALA A 351 3.59 -8.61 -32.95
CA ALA A 351 4.59 -9.47 -32.31
C ALA A 351 5.63 -8.68 -31.51
N VAL A 352 6.13 -7.57 -32.06
CA VAL A 352 7.09 -6.68 -31.37
C VAL A 352 6.47 -6.07 -30.11
N ILE A 353 5.24 -5.55 -30.23
CA ILE A 353 4.52 -4.95 -29.09
C ILE A 353 4.22 -6.01 -28.04
N SER A 354 3.76 -7.20 -28.44
CA SER A 354 3.49 -8.31 -27.52
C SER A 354 4.74 -8.74 -26.75
N LYS A 355 5.89 -8.75 -27.41
CA LYS A 355 7.18 -9.06 -26.77
C LYS A 355 7.58 -8.01 -25.73
N GLU A 356 7.40 -6.74 -26.03
CA GLU A 356 7.67 -5.64 -25.09
C GLU A 356 6.70 -5.71 -23.87
N LEU A 357 5.42 -5.95 -24.14
CA LEU A 357 4.40 -6.08 -23.11
C LEU A 357 4.54 -7.36 -22.28
N ALA A 358 5.23 -8.38 -22.77
CA ALA A 358 5.47 -9.61 -22.02
C ALA A 358 6.42 -9.45 -20.84
N ASN A 359 7.11 -8.31 -20.70
CA ASN A 359 8.04 -8.06 -19.59
C ASN A 359 7.27 -7.81 -18.27
N PRO A 360 7.32 -8.74 -17.28
CA PRO A 360 6.55 -8.61 -16.05
C PRO A 360 6.98 -7.43 -15.17
N SER A 361 8.28 -7.07 -15.20
CA SER A 361 8.81 -6.00 -14.34
C SER A 361 8.22 -4.62 -14.65
N MET A 362 7.69 -4.41 -15.86
CA MET A 362 7.03 -3.15 -16.24
C MET A 362 5.55 -3.11 -15.84
N ARG A 363 4.96 -4.25 -15.49
CA ARG A 363 3.53 -4.41 -15.27
C ARG A 363 3.15 -4.79 -13.85
N THR A 364 4.13 -5.16 -13.02
CA THR A 364 3.90 -5.68 -11.67
C THR A 364 4.48 -4.73 -10.64
N ILE A 365 3.67 -4.39 -9.65
CA ILE A 365 4.07 -3.63 -8.47
C ILE A 365 3.93 -4.57 -7.27
N ASP A 366 5.03 -4.84 -6.60
CA ASP A 366 5.03 -5.54 -5.32
C ASP A 366 4.71 -4.53 -4.21
N VAL A 367 3.46 -4.62 -3.74
CA VAL A 367 2.94 -3.73 -2.71
C VAL A 367 3.49 -4.13 -1.34
N ALA A 368 3.68 -5.43 -1.09
CA ALA A 368 4.26 -5.91 0.16
C ALA A 368 5.68 -5.36 0.35
N ALA A 369 6.53 -5.50 -0.66
CA ALA A 369 7.90 -4.96 -0.62
C ALA A 369 7.94 -3.43 -0.43
N ARG A 370 6.98 -2.69 -1.00
CA ARG A 370 6.87 -1.24 -0.77
C ARG A 370 6.50 -0.89 0.66
N ILE A 371 5.55 -1.60 1.25
CA ILE A 371 5.15 -1.41 2.66
C ILE A 371 6.34 -1.73 3.58
N ASP A 372 7.07 -2.80 3.30
CA ASP A 372 8.22 -3.22 4.10
C ASP A 372 9.39 -2.23 4.00
N GLY A 373 9.53 -1.54 2.87
CA GLY A 373 10.55 -0.51 2.65
C GLY A 373 10.26 0.85 3.31
N ILE A 374 9.03 1.09 3.79
CA ILE A 374 8.61 2.32 4.47
C ILE A 374 8.69 2.15 5.99
N ALA A 375 8.66 0.94 6.49
CA ALA A 375 8.75 0.57 7.91
C ALA A 375 10.23 0.53 8.33
#